data_029c3dbc12b39606dfa973f07b8fdf61
#
_entry.id   029c3dbc12b39606dfa973f07b8fdf61
#
_cell.length_a   1.000
_cell.length_b   1.000
_cell.length_c   1.000
_cell.angle_alpha   90.00
_cell.angle_beta   90.00
_cell.angle_gamma   90.00
#
_symmetry.space_group_name_H-M   'P 1'
#
loop_
_entity.id
_entity.type
_entity.pdbx_description
1 polymer ?
#
loop_
_entity_poly.entity_id
_entity_poly.type
_entity_poly.pdbx_seq_one_letter_code
_entity_poly.pdbx_strand_id
1 'polypeptide(L)'
;VYACRILAPGMSDIYPVEDLWLANNTMGTHLRETLLSLPESRWEKEDYLNLITQLDDEGNDDFTRVRELLGLATGKDNGWYTLRIGELKAMLALAGGDLEQALTWVEWTIEFNGSIFSAERANYYRCLQTLLLLSQEEEREPLQYLHAFVRMYGADAVEAASAALSGEAQFYGLQAVDSDLKAFPAHQSLLKAYEKLQKAKSAYWAK
;
A
#
# COMPACT_ATOMS: atom_id res chain seq x y z
N VAL A 1 5.47 0.83 -35.69
CA VAL A 1 4.56 -0.30 -35.46
C VAL A 1 3.22 0.28 -35.03
N TYR A 2 2.17 0.00 -35.82
CA TYR A 2 0.81 0.43 -35.49
C TYR A 2 0.07 -0.79 -34.97
N ALA A 3 -0.51 -0.70 -33.77
CA ALA A 3 -1.39 -1.71 -33.22
C ALA A 3 -2.83 -1.15 -33.22
N CYS A 4 -3.76 -1.89 -33.76
CA CYS A 4 -5.17 -1.54 -33.71
C CYS A 4 -5.92 -2.67 -32.98
N ARG A 5 -6.81 -2.30 -32.03
CA ARG A 5 -7.71 -3.22 -31.36
C ARG A 5 -9.11 -3.01 -31.92
N ILE A 6 -9.65 -4.03 -32.55
CA ILE A 6 -11.02 -4.01 -33.07
C ILE A 6 -11.91 -4.63 -31.98
N LEU A 7 -12.90 -3.88 -31.51
CA LEU A 7 -13.95 -4.35 -30.63
C LEU A 7 -15.21 -4.54 -31.45
N ALA A 8 -15.70 -5.76 -31.55
CA ALA A 8 -16.97 -6.07 -32.20
C ALA A 8 -18.01 -6.35 -31.10
N PRO A 9 -18.94 -5.41 -30.83
CA PRO A 9 -19.98 -5.63 -29.83
C PRO A 9 -20.76 -6.92 -30.08
N GLY A 10 -20.96 -7.74 -29.07
CA GLY A 10 -21.63 -9.03 -29.16
C GLY A 10 -20.80 -10.21 -29.69
N MET A 11 -19.58 -9.95 -30.22
CA MET A 11 -18.67 -11.01 -30.66
C MET A 11 -17.34 -11.04 -29.88
N SER A 12 -16.98 -9.95 -29.24
CA SER A 12 -15.69 -9.78 -28.54
C SER A 12 -15.85 -9.31 -27.08
N ASP A 13 -17.02 -9.49 -26.48
CA ASP A 13 -17.25 -9.22 -25.06
C ASP A 13 -16.60 -10.31 -24.21
N ILE A 14 -15.27 -10.33 -24.21
CA ILE A 14 -14.49 -11.24 -23.34
C ILE A 14 -14.66 -10.84 -21.86
N TYR A 15 -14.93 -9.56 -21.60
CA TYR A 15 -15.19 -9.02 -20.27
C TYR A 15 -16.48 -8.20 -20.28
N PRO A 16 -17.58 -8.74 -19.76
CA PRO A 16 -18.82 -7.98 -19.56
C PRO A 16 -18.55 -6.74 -18.69
N VAL A 17 -19.17 -5.61 -19.05
CA VAL A 17 -18.99 -4.35 -18.31
C VAL A 17 -19.45 -4.50 -16.87
N GLU A 18 -20.49 -5.28 -16.65
CA GLU A 18 -21.02 -5.60 -15.33
C GLU A 18 -19.99 -6.30 -14.45
N ASP A 19 -19.27 -7.29 -14.99
CA ASP A 19 -18.23 -8.02 -14.25
C ASP A 19 -17.05 -7.12 -13.91
N LEU A 20 -16.66 -6.24 -14.84
CA LEU A 20 -15.58 -5.26 -14.59
C LEU A 20 -15.97 -4.26 -13.50
N TRP A 21 -17.22 -3.75 -13.54
CA TRP A 21 -17.73 -2.85 -12.52
C TRP A 21 -17.75 -3.55 -11.15
N LEU A 22 -18.28 -4.77 -11.08
CA LEU A 22 -18.34 -5.59 -9.87
C LEU A 22 -16.94 -5.87 -9.34
N ALA A 23 -16.02 -6.34 -10.20
CA ALA A 23 -14.64 -6.64 -9.80
C ALA A 23 -13.94 -5.42 -9.22
N ASN A 24 -14.02 -4.25 -9.87
CA ASN A 24 -13.38 -3.02 -9.38
C ASN A 24 -14.04 -2.44 -8.13
N ASN A 25 -15.30 -2.78 -7.84
CA ASN A 25 -16.00 -2.30 -6.67
C ASN A 25 -15.92 -3.27 -5.48
N THR A 26 -15.80 -4.57 -5.74
CA THR A 26 -15.84 -5.61 -4.69
C THR A 26 -14.57 -6.44 -4.56
N MET A 27 -13.61 -6.32 -5.51
CA MET A 27 -12.35 -7.06 -5.45
C MET A 27 -11.61 -6.77 -4.14
N GLY A 28 -11.18 -7.82 -3.46
CA GLY A 28 -10.48 -7.70 -2.19
C GLY A 28 -11.28 -7.01 -1.07
N THR A 29 -12.61 -6.99 -1.12
CA THR A 29 -13.44 -6.28 -0.12
C THR A 29 -13.15 -6.75 1.30
N HIS A 30 -12.93 -8.04 1.52
CA HIS A 30 -12.58 -8.59 2.82
C HIS A 30 -11.26 -8.03 3.39
N LEU A 31 -10.30 -7.66 2.52
CA LEU A 31 -9.06 -6.99 2.89
C LEU A 31 -9.15 -5.47 2.74
N ARG A 32 -9.99 -4.96 1.83
CA ARG A 32 -10.05 -3.54 1.48
C ARG A 32 -10.35 -2.66 2.68
N GLU A 33 -11.43 -2.95 3.42
CA GLU A 33 -11.82 -2.19 4.60
C GLU A 33 -10.73 -2.25 5.66
N THR A 34 -10.20 -3.44 5.89
CA THR A 34 -9.10 -3.69 6.83
C THR A 34 -7.86 -2.89 6.48
N LEU A 35 -7.33 -3.05 5.26
CA LEU A 35 -6.07 -2.43 4.86
C LEU A 35 -6.18 -0.90 4.77
N LEU A 36 -7.28 -0.38 4.22
CA LEU A 36 -7.46 1.07 4.08
C LEU A 36 -7.67 1.80 5.41
N SER A 37 -8.11 1.12 6.46
CA SER A 37 -8.26 1.68 7.80
C SER A 37 -6.98 1.63 8.65
N LEU A 38 -5.96 0.86 8.23
CA LEU A 38 -4.72 0.64 9.00
C LEU A 38 -4.07 1.93 9.55
N PRO A 39 -3.93 3.03 8.78
CA PRO A 39 -3.25 4.22 9.28
C PRO A 39 -3.88 4.85 10.53
N GLU A 40 -5.17 4.63 10.75
CA GLU A 40 -5.91 5.11 11.93
C GLU A 40 -6.32 3.98 12.88
N SER A 41 -5.97 2.73 12.56
CA SER A 41 -6.29 1.58 13.41
C SER A 41 -5.57 1.65 14.77
N ARG A 42 -6.19 1.02 15.77
CA ARG A 42 -5.63 0.87 17.12
C ARG A 42 -5.81 -0.57 17.56
N TRP A 43 -5.26 -1.47 16.74
CA TRP A 43 -5.34 -2.89 16.99
C TRP A 43 -4.35 -3.34 18.06
N GLU A 44 -4.59 -4.53 18.60
CA GLU A 44 -3.60 -5.21 19.40
C GLU A 44 -2.42 -5.66 18.50
N LYS A 45 -1.23 -5.74 19.09
CA LYS A 45 0.00 -6.07 18.34
C LYS A 45 -0.11 -7.37 17.55
N GLU A 46 -0.77 -8.35 18.15
CA GLU A 46 -0.99 -9.67 17.53
C GLU A 46 -1.84 -9.61 16.27
N ASP A 47 -2.81 -8.69 16.19
CA ASP A 47 -3.69 -8.56 15.02
C ASP A 47 -2.93 -8.09 13.78
N TYR A 48 -1.94 -7.19 13.97
CA TYR A 48 -1.06 -6.77 12.88
C TYR A 48 -0.19 -7.93 12.36
N LEU A 49 0.36 -8.75 13.24
CA LEU A 49 1.17 -9.92 12.86
C LEU A 49 0.32 -11.01 12.21
N ASN A 50 -0.90 -11.22 12.70
CA ASN A 50 -1.87 -12.14 12.09
C ASN A 50 -2.23 -11.71 10.66
N LEU A 51 -2.30 -10.40 10.39
CA LEU A 51 -2.57 -9.91 9.05
C LEU A 51 -1.39 -10.20 8.09
N ILE A 52 -0.14 -10.18 8.55
CA ILE A 52 1.02 -10.63 7.74
C ILE A 52 0.83 -12.11 7.37
N THR A 53 0.52 -12.95 8.36
CA THR A 53 0.29 -14.39 8.14
C THR A 53 -0.87 -14.61 7.15
N GLN A 54 -1.96 -13.86 7.28
CA GLN A 54 -3.09 -13.95 6.36
C GLN A 54 -2.69 -13.60 4.92
N LEU A 55 -1.90 -12.52 4.72
CA LEU A 55 -1.41 -12.13 3.39
C LEU A 55 -0.55 -13.22 2.76
N ASP A 56 0.26 -13.94 3.56
CA ASP A 56 1.09 -15.05 3.12
C ASP A 56 0.25 -16.30 2.78
N ASP A 57 -0.68 -16.67 3.65
CA ASP A 57 -1.55 -17.84 3.49
C ASP A 57 -2.45 -17.72 2.26
N GLU A 58 -2.88 -16.50 1.90
CA GLU A 58 -3.63 -16.22 0.68
C GLU A 58 -2.75 -16.29 -0.59
N GLY A 59 -1.44 -16.53 -0.46
CA GLY A 59 -0.51 -16.66 -1.58
C GLY A 59 -0.23 -15.36 -2.32
N ASN A 60 -0.34 -14.23 -1.64
CA ASN A 60 -0.07 -12.93 -2.24
C ASN A 60 1.45 -12.73 -2.45
N ASP A 61 1.83 -12.34 -3.67
CA ASP A 61 3.22 -12.01 -4.01
C ASP A 61 3.61 -10.65 -3.41
N ASP A 62 4.75 -10.61 -2.72
CA ASP A 62 5.28 -9.40 -2.06
C ASP A 62 5.54 -8.24 -3.02
N PHE A 63 5.78 -8.51 -4.30
CA PHE A 63 5.92 -7.51 -5.35
C PHE A 63 4.58 -6.92 -5.83
N THR A 64 3.46 -7.58 -5.52
CA THR A 64 2.12 -7.11 -5.90
C THR A 64 1.84 -5.77 -5.20
N ARG A 65 1.32 -4.81 -5.97
CA ARG A 65 0.88 -3.54 -5.38
C ARG A 65 -0.42 -3.74 -4.62
N VAL A 66 -0.49 -3.19 -3.42
CA VAL A 66 -1.70 -3.27 -2.57
C VAL A 66 -2.94 -2.76 -3.32
N ARG A 67 -2.81 -1.67 -4.09
CA ARG A 67 -3.92 -1.17 -4.92
C ARG A 67 -4.40 -2.18 -5.99
N GLU A 68 -3.51 -3.03 -6.50
CA GLU A 68 -3.86 -4.08 -7.47
C GLU A 68 -4.58 -5.24 -6.78
N LEU A 69 -4.10 -5.65 -5.60
CA LEU A 69 -4.79 -6.61 -4.76
C LEU A 69 -6.22 -6.15 -4.41
N LEU A 70 -6.38 -4.88 -4.09
CA LEU A 70 -7.67 -4.30 -3.69
C LEU A 70 -8.54 -3.81 -4.87
N GLY A 71 -8.09 -3.93 -6.11
CA GLY A 71 -8.82 -3.45 -7.28
C GLY A 71 -9.02 -1.92 -7.30
N LEU A 72 -8.05 -1.15 -6.78
CA LEU A 72 -8.18 0.31 -6.63
C LEU A 72 -7.48 1.08 -7.75
N ALA A 73 -8.13 2.10 -8.26
CA ALA A 73 -7.52 3.12 -9.10
C ALA A 73 -7.19 4.35 -8.25
N THR A 74 -5.91 4.49 -7.89
CA THR A 74 -5.40 5.59 -7.06
C THR A 74 -4.62 6.60 -7.90
N GLY A 75 -4.56 7.87 -7.47
CA GLY A 75 -3.69 8.88 -8.08
C GLY A 75 -2.21 8.61 -7.80
N LYS A 76 -1.32 9.11 -8.68
CA LYS A 76 0.12 8.91 -8.54
C LYS A 76 0.71 9.58 -7.29
N ASP A 77 0.06 10.63 -6.80
CA ASP A 77 0.49 11.38 -5.62
C ASP A 77 0.00 10.76 -4.29
N ASN A 78 -0.68 9.62 -4.37
CA ASN A 78 -1.20 8.93 -3.20
C ASN A 78 -0.24 7.82 -2.77
N GLY A 79 0.03 7.69 -1.47
CA GLY A 79 0.93 6.67 -0.90
C GLY A 79 0.53 5.24 -1.29
N TRP A 80 -0.75 4.96 -1.45
CA TRP A 80 -1.28 3.67 -1.90
C TRP A 80 -0.92 3.31 -3.35
N TYR A 81 -0.44 4.29 -4.15
CA TYR A 81 -0.15 4.04 -5.58
C TYR A 81 1.02 3.10 -5.80
N THR A 82 2.10 3.26 -5.02
CA THR A 82 3.34 2.48 -5.18
C THR A 82 3.54 1.44 -4.09
N LEU A 83 2.72 1.44 -3.05
CA LEU A 83 2.82 0.51 -1.93
C LEU A 83 2.74 -0.94 -2.43
N ARG A 84 3.73 -1.76 -2.09
CA ARG A 84 3.76 -3.20 -2.32
C ARG A 84 3.46 -3.97 -1.04
N ILE A 85 3.06 -5.23 -1.18
CA ILE A 85 2.74 -6.10 -0.04
C ILE A 85 3.94 -6.26 0.88
N GLY A 86 5.15 -6.49 0.36
CA GLY A 86 6.35 -6.58 1.21
C GLY A 86 6.64 -5.31 2.01
N GLU A 87 6.40 -4.12 1.43
CA GLU A 87 6.51 -2.86 2.17
C GLU A 87 5.40 -2.70 3.22
N LEU A 88 4.18 -3.14 2.92
CA LEU A 88 3.09 -3.16 3.90
C LEU A 88 3.43 -4.08 5.08
N LYS A 89 4.04 -5.24 4.82
CA LYS A 89 4.50 -6.16 5.88
C LYS A 89 5.54 -5.51 6.81
N ALA A 90 6.45 -4.66 6.27
CA ALA A 90 7.36 -3.88 7.13
C ALA A 90 6.60 -2.99 8.10
N MET A 91 5.58 -2.28 7.62
CA MET A 91 4.73 -1.41 8.46
C MET A 91 3.92 -2.21 9.49
N LEU A 92 3.37 -3.35 9.09
CA LEU A 92 2.62 -4.25 9.97
C LEU A 92 3.50 -4.86 11.06
N ALA A 93 4.72 -5.30 10.73
CA ALA A 93 5.68 -5.83 11.70
C ALA A 93 6.08 -4.76 12.74
N LEU A 94 6.30 -3.52 12.30
CA LEU A 94 6.52 -2.38 13.21
C LEU A 94 5.31 -2.16 14.14
N ALA A 95 4.10 -2.17 13.60
CA ALA A 95 2.87 -1.99 14.38
C ALA A 95 2.64 -3.15 15.37
N GLY A 96 3.01 -4.37 14.96
CA GLY A 96 3.01 -5.56 15.81
C GLY A 96 4.14 -5.60 16.84
N GLY A 97 5.14 -4.72 16.71
CA GLY A 97 6.29 -4.66 17.60
C GLY A 97 7.30 -5.80 17.42
N ASP A 98 7.23 -6.53 16.32
CA ASP A 98 8.25 -7.51 15.92
C ASP A 98 9.36 -6.81 15.14
N LEU A 99 10.38 -6.32 15.86
CA LEU A 99 11.46 -5.52 15.29
C LEU A 99 12.41 -6.34 14.40
N GLU A 100 12.53 -7.64 14.63
CA GLU A 100 13.34 -8.52 13.79
C GLU A 100 12.68 -8.73 12.42
N GLN A 101 11.39 -9.06 12.43
CA GLN A 101 10.61 -9.19 11.21
C GLN A 101 10.50 -7.84 10.48
N ALA A 102 10.34 -6.72 11.21
CA ALA A 102 10.31 -5.38 10.65
C ALA A 102 11.62 -5.06 9.92
N LEU A 103 12.78 -5.36 10.53
CA LEU A 103 14.08 -5.17 9.88
C LEU A 103 14.19 -5.97 8.58
N THR A 104 13.80 -7.23 8.60
CA THR A 104 13.80 -8.11 7.41
C THR A 104 12.99 -7.49 6.26
N TRP A 105 11.77 -7.01 6.53
CA TRP A 105 10.92 -6.40 5.52
C TRP A 105 11.36 -5.00 5.11
N VAL A 106 11.99 -4.24 6.00
CA VAL A 106 12.61 -2.94 5.66
C VAL A 106 13.79 -3.14 4.70
N GLU A 107 14.63 -4.15 4.92
CA GLU A 107 15.73 -4.50 4.02
C GLU A 107 15.20 -4.92 2.64
N TRP A 108 14.21 -5.80 2.60
CA TRP A 108 13.50 -6.15 1.37
C TRP A 108 12.96 -4.91 0.64
N THR A 109 12.34 -4.00 1.39
CA THR A 109 11.76 -2.76 0.85
C THR A 109 12.82 -1.87 0.22
N ILE A 110 13.98 -1.70 0.85
CA ILE A 110 15.09 -0.91 0.31
C ILE A 110 15.66 -1.56 -0.96
N GLU A 111 15.86 -2.86 -0.95
CA GLU A 111 16.43 -3.61 -2.08
C GLU A 111 15.53 -3.55 -3.31
N PHE A 112 14.24 -3.85 -3.16
CA PHE A 112 13.33 -4.04 -4.28
C PHE A 112 12.49 -2.82 -4.66
N ASN A 113 12.32 -1.86 -3.75
CA ASN A 113 11.53 -0.65 -3.99
C ASN A 113 12.37 0.63 -4.10
N GLY A 114 13.65 0.60 -3.73
CA GLY A 114 14.50 1.79 -3.67
C GLY A 114 14.57 2.58 -4.98
N SER A 115 14.46 1.91 -6.13
CA SER A 115 14.50 2.56 -7.45
C SER A 115 13.25 3.38 -7.80
N ILE A 116 12.12 3.14 -7.10
CA ILE A 116 10.84 3.83 -7.33
C ILE A 116 10.52 4.87 -6.25
N PHE A 117 11.36 4.98 -5.23
CA PHE A 117 11.15 5.90 -4.12
C PHE A 117 11.55 7.33 -4.47
N SER A 118 10.84 8.30 -3.88
CA SER A 118 11.37 9.67 -3.74
C SER A 118 12.59 9.67 -2.81
N ALA A 119 13.40 10.71 -2.88
CA ALA A 119 14.56 10.86 -1.99
C ALA A 119 14.13 10.85 -0.50
N GLU A 120 13.00 11.46 -0.18
CA GLU A 120 12.43 11.50 1.18
C GLU A 120 12.08 10.09 1.69
N ARG A 121 11.37 9.30 0.88
CA ARG A 121 10.98 7.93 1.23
C ARG A 121 12.20 7.02 1.33
N ALA A 122 13.19 7.18 0.45
CA ALA A 122 14.44 6.43 0.53
C ALA A 122 15.22 6.76 1.80
N ASN A 123 15.30 8.03 2.19
CA ASN A 123 15.94 8.45 3.44
C ASN A 123 15.20 7.94 4.68
N TYR A 124 13.86 7.97 4.65
CA TYR A 124 13.05 7.39 5.73
C TYR A 124 13.39 5.91 5.96
N TYR A 125 13.34 5.06 4.93
CA TYR A 125 13.60 3.63 5.08
C TYR A 125 15.05 3.33 5.49
N ARG A 126 16.04 4.06 4.97
CA ARG A 126 17.44 3.91 5.39
C ARG A 126 17.66 4.34 6.84
N CYS A 127 17.00 5.42 7.27
CA CYS A 127 17.03 5.85 8.67
C CYS A 127 16.38 4.80 9.57
N LEU A 128 15.20 4.31 9.18
CA LEU A 128 14.48 3.28 9.92
C LEU A 128 15.28 1.98 10.05
N GLN A 129 15.93 1.52 8.97
CA GLN A 129 16.84 0.38 9.01
C GLN A 129 17.95 0.59 10.05
N THR A 130 18.59 1.76 10.01
CA THR A 130 19.67 2.09 10.97
C THR A 130 19.17 2.10 12.41
N LEU A 131 17.98 2.67 12.66
CA LEU A 131 17.39 2.69 14.00
C LEU A 131 17.02 1.28 14.48
N LEU A 132 16.47 0.43 13.60
CA LEU A 132 16.15 -0.96 13.91
C LEU A 132 17.41 -1.77 14.26
N LEU A 133 18.49 -1.62 13.47
CA LEU A 133 19.78 -2.27 13.78
C LEU A 133 20.33 -1.84 15.14
N LEU A 134 20.28 -0.54 15.45
CA LEU A 134 20.75 -0.03 16.73
C LEU A 134 19.88 -0.45 17.92
N SER A 135 18.58 -0.62 17.70
CA SER A 135 17.67 -1.09 18.77
C SER A 135 17.93 -2.54 19.19
N GLN A 136 18.63 -3.32 18.37
CA GLN A 136 19.05 -4.69 18.69
C GLN A 136 20.38 -4.75 19.46
N GLU A 137 21.10 -3.62 19.55
CA GLU A 137 22.37 -3.55 20.30
C GLU A 137 22.12 -3.02 21.71
N GLU A 138 22.29 -3.86 22.75
CA GLU A 138 21.99 -3.53 24.16
C GLU A 138 22.80 -2.33 24.72
N GLU A 139 23.96 -2.04 24.13
CA GLU A 139 24.91 -1.02 24.65
C GLU A 139 24.73 0.37 24.00
N ARG A 140 23.83 0.52 23.01
CA ARG A 140 23.72 1.75 22.23
C ARG A 140 22.34 2.38 22.32
N GLU A 141 22.31 3.63 22.79
CA GLU A 141 21.09 4.44 22.75
C GLU A 141 21.01 5.23 21.43
N PRO A 142 19.95 5.05 20.61
CA PRO A 142 19.78 5.76 19.33
C PRO A 142 19.85 7.29 19.46
N LEU A 143 19.40 7.84 20.59
CA LEU A 143 19.42 9.29 20.86
C LEU A 143 20.84 9.89 20.88
N GLN A 144 21.87 9.14 21.19
CA GLN A 144 23.26 9.60 21.18
C GLN A 144 23.74 9.95 19.76
N TYR A 145 23.12 9.35 18.76
CA TYR A 145 23.48 9.52 17.35
C TYR A 145 22.54 10.45 16.57
N LEU A 146 21.58 11.07 17.23
CA LEU A 146 20.53 11.89 16.60
C LEU A 146 21.09 12.94 15.64
N HIS A 147 22.13 13.68 16.07
CA HIS A 147 22.76 14.71 15.22
C HIS A 147 23.42 14.12 13.96
N ALA A 148 24.00 12.93 14.06
CA ALA A 148 24.58 12.24 12.92
C ALA A 148 23.47 11.79 11.94
N PHE A 149 22.37 11.24 12.44
CA PHE A 149 21.23 10.81 11.63
C PHE A 149 20.58 11.98 10.88
N VAL A 150 20.37 13.11 11.56
CA VAL A 150 19.84 14.33 10.91
C VAL A 150 20.74 14.79 9.77
N ARG A 151 22.06 14.70 9.94
CA ARG A 151 23.01 15.04 8.86
C ARG A 151 23.01 14.05 7.71
N MET A 152 22.76 12.76 7.96
CA MET A 152 22.78 11.68 6.97
C MET A 152 21.46 11.56 6.20
N TYR A 153 20.34 11.68 6.89
CA TYR A 153 19.01 11.33 6.37
C TYR A 153 18.07 12.53 6.25
N GLY A 154 18.37 13.65 6.95
CA GLY A 154 17.48 14.80 7.08
C GLY A 154 16.59 14.71 8.32
N ALA A 155 16.16 15.86 8.85
CA ALA A 155 15.37 15.95 10.07
C ALA A 155 14.02 15.22 9.95
N ASP A 156 13.31 15.44 8.84
CA ASP A 156 11.98 14.86 8.59
C ASP A 156 12.01 13.33 8.53
N ALA A 157 13.06 12.76 7.90
CA ALA A 157 13.24 11.31 7.85
C ALA A 157 13.52 10.70 9.21
N VAL A 158 14.34 11.39 10.03
CA VAL A 158 14.66 10.95 11.40
C VAL A 158 13.43 11.02 12.30
N GLU A 159 12.65 12.11 12.22
CA GLU A 159 11.41 12.27 12.97
C GLU A 159 10.41 11.17 12.61
N ALA A 160 10.15 10.98 11.32
CA ALA A 160 9.21 9.96 10.85
C ALA A 160 9.66 8.53 11.23
N ALA A 161 10.94 8.19 11.07
CA ALA A 161 11.47 6.88 11.42
C ALA A 161 11.44 6.63 12.94
N SER A 162 11.70 7.65 13.74
CA SER A 162 11.60 7.58 15.21
C SER A 162 10.16 7.40 15.66
N ALA A 163 9.20 8.13 15.06
CA ALA A 163 7.78 7.98 15.32
C ALA A 163 7.26 6.58 14.94
N ALA A 164 7.76 6.00 13.84
CA ALA A 164 7.43 4.65 13.45
C ALA A 164 7.93 3.61 14.48
N LEU A 165 9.17 3.75 14.92
CA LEU A 165 9.79 2.83 15.89
C LEU A 165 9.15 2.96 17.30
N SER A 166 8.75 4.18 17.71
CA SER A 166 8.09 4.41 19.01
C SER A 166 6.63 3.95 19.03
N GLY A 167 6.05 3.59 17.89
CA GLY A 167 4.65 3.18 17.79
C GLY A 167 3.65 4.31 17.56
N GLU A 168 4.13 5.53 17.28
CA GLU A 168 3.27 6.68 17.06
C GLU A 168 2.71 6.77 15.64
N ALA A 169 3.52 6.39 14.61
CA ALA A 169 3.16 6.50 13.19
C ALA A 169 3.84 5.43 12.34
N GLN A 170 3.32 4.19 12.36
CA GLN A 170 3.93 3.05 11.65
C GLN A 170 3.63 3.03 10.15
N PHE A 171 2.52 3.65 9.71
CA PHE A 171 2.04 3.61 8.33
C PHE A 171 2.49 4.85 7.53
N TYR A 172 3.81 4.97 7.33
CA TYR A 172 4.44 6.12 6.68
C TYR A 172 3.87 6.42 5.30
N GLY A 173 3.44 7.67 5.10
CA GLY A 173 2.92 8.16 3.82
C GLY A 173 1.53 7.64 3.43
N LEU A 174 0.87 6.89 4.30
CA LEU A 174 -0.49 6.42 4.09
C LEU A 174 -1.50 7.27 4.87
N GLN A 175 -2.69 7.40 4.30
CA GLN A 175 -3.85 7.98 4.95
C GLN A 175 -4.96 6.95 4.96
N ALA A 176 -5.71 6.89 6.05
CA ALA A 176 -6.89 6.04 6.13
C ALA A 176 -7.94 6.48 5.09
N VAL A 177 -8.64 5.49 4.55
CA VAL A 177 -9.65 5.72 3.52
C VAL A 177 -10.91 4.94 3.87
N ASP A 178 -12.03 5.64 3.87
CA ASP A 178 -13.34 5.06 4.11
C ASP A 178 -13.75 4.08 3.00
N SER A 179 -14.66 3.17 3.34
CA SER A 179 -15.20 2.16 2.42
C SER A 179 -15.91 2.74 1.20
N ASP A 180 -16.34 4.01 1.25
CA ASP A 180 -16.95 4.71 0.12
C ASP A 180 -15.93 5.14 -0.96
N LEU A 181 -14.63 5.00 -0.69
CA LEU A 181 -13.51 5.30 -1.59
C LEU A 181 -13.53 6.73 -2.16
N LYS A 182 -14.16 7.69 -1.50
CA LYS A 182 -14.20 9.11 -1.95
C LYS A 182 -12.82 9.75 -2.02
N ALA A 183 -11.89 9.29 -1.22
CA ALA A 183 -10.50 9.72 -1.26
C ALA A 183 -9.77 9.32 -2.55
N PHE A 184 -10.37 8.46 -3.39
CA PHE A 184 -9.80 8.04 -4.68
C PHE A 184 -10.63 8.54 -5.87
N PRO A 185 -10.48 9.80 -6.32
CA PRO A 185 -11.24 10.36 -7.45
C PRO A 185 -11.08 9.59 -8.75
N ALA A 186 -9.90 8.98 -8.98
CA ALA A 186 -9.64 8.14 -10.15
C ALA A 186 -10.53 6.88 -10.13
N HIS A 187 -10.68 6.25 -8.98
CA HIS A 187 -11.56 5.08 -8.80
C HIS A 187 -13.03 5.45 -9.01
N GLN A 188 -13.49 6.57 -8.43
CA GLN A 188 -14.84 7.09 -8.64
C GLN A 188 -15.12 7.40 -10.12
N SER A 189 -14.14 7.93 -10.84
CA SER A 189 -14.26 8.20 -12.28
C SER A 189 -14.35 6.92 -13.10
N LEU A 190 -13.61 5.87 -12.70
CA LEU A 190 -13.66 4.54 -13.31
C LEU A 190 -15.06 3.91 -13.15
N LEU A 191 -15.60 3.91 -11.93
CA LEU A 191 -16.95 3.37 -11.66
C LEU A 191 -18.02 4.11 -12.47
N LYS A 192 -17.97 5.46 -12.53
CA LYS A 192 -18.88 6.26 -13.37
C LYS A 192 -18.77 5.93 -14.86
N ALA A 193 -17.56 5.62 -15.35
CA ALA A 193 -17.38 5.21 -16.74
C ALA A 193 -18.04 3.85 -17.01
N TYR A 194 -17.88 2.88 -16.11
CA TYR A 194 -18.55 1.59 -16.23
C TYR A 194 -20.07 1.69 -16.16
N GLU A 195 -20.62 2.51 -15.28
CA GLU A 195 -22.07 2.76 -15.24
C GLU A 195 -22.62 3.33 -16.57
N LYS A 196 -21.89 4.27 -17.17
CA LYS A 196 -22.28 4.83 -18.48
C LYS A 196 -22.25 3.77 -19.58
N LEU A 197 -21.20 2.93 -19.60
CA LEU A 197 -21.08 1.83 -20.57
C LEU A 197 -22.21 0.81 -20.38
N GLN A 198 -22.51 0.44 -19.14
CA GLN A 198 -23.59 -0.49 -18.82
C GLN A 198 -24.96 0.05 -19.29
N LYS A 199 -25.26 1.33 -19.01
CA LYS A 199 -26.49 1.98 -19.47
C LYS A 199 -26.58 2.01 -20.99
N ALA A 200 -25.47 2.31 -21.68
CA ALA A 200 -25.42 2.33 -23.15
C ALA A 200 -25.64 0.91 -23.73
N LYS A 201 -25.02 -0.12 -23.15
CA LYS A 201 -25.19 -1.51 -23.53
C LYS A 201 -26.64 -1.96 -23.35
N SER A 202 -27.23 -1.71 -22.19
CA SER A 202 -28.64 -2.07 -21.92
C SER A 202 -29.61 -1.39 -22.90
N ALA A 203 -29.39 -0.11 -23.21
CA ALA A 203 -30.20 0.62 -24.19
C ALA A 203 -30.03 0.10 -25.62
N TYR A 204 -28.85 -0.43 -25.96
CA TYR A 204 -28.62 -1.05 -27.29
C TYR A 204 -29.36 -2.38 -27.42
N TRP A 205 -29.35 -3.22 -26.40
CA TRP A 205 -30.02 -4.53 -26.44
C TRP A 205 -31.54 -4.48 -26.24
N ALA A 206 -32.07 -3.35 -25.75
CA ALA A 206 -33.51 -3.13 -25.59
C ALA A 206 -34.23 -2.71 -26.89
N LYS A 207 -33.47 -2.51 -27.97
CA LYS A 207 -34.00 -2.21 -29.34
C LYS A 207 -34.10 -3.47 -30.16
#